data_19dadb584b7bd31b88e2b331839c220a
#
_entry.id   19dadb584b7bd31b88e2b331839c220a
#
_cell.length_a   1.000
_cell.length_b   1.000
_cell.length_c   1.000
_cell.angle_alpha   90.00
_cell.angle_beta   90.00
_cell.angle_gamma   90.00
#
_symmetry.space_group_name_H-M   'P 1'
#
loop_
_entity.id
_entity.type
_entity.pdbx_description
1 polymer ?
#
loop_
_entity_poly.entity_id
_entity_poly.type
_entity_poly.pdbx_seq_one_letter_code
_entity_poly.pdbx_strand_id
1 'polypeptide(L)' 'MNGLFVVTNDQETANRMLKDGCKLYCIDQAKNWVFSNNPKLQFSEDVKKKVVFTNIISM' A
#
# COMPACT_ATOMS: atom_id res chain seq x y z
N MET A 1 0.97 5.37 15.30
CA MET A 1 -0.19 5.27 14.39
C MET A 1 0.32 5.12 12.96
N ASN A 2 -0.21 4.13 12.25
CA ASN A 2 0.19 3.92 10.86
C ASN A 2 -0.37 5.03 9.98
N GLY A 3 0.26 5.23 8.83
CA GLY A 3 -0.19 6.24 7.90
C GLY A 3 -1.55 5.93 7.30
N LEU A 4 -2.14 6.94 6.65
CA LEU A 4 -3.43 6.79 5.97
C LEU A 4 -3.28 6.02 4.66
N PHE A 5 -2.09 5.92 4.13
CA PHE A 5 -1.80 5.29 2.84
C PHE A 5 -0.70 4.27 2.98
N VAL A 6 -0.78 3.25 2.13
CA VAL A 6 0.23 2.20 2.04
C VAL A 6 0.80 2.23 0.63
N VAL A 7 2.11 2.37 0.52
CA VAL A 7 2.78 2.54 -0.77
C VAL A 7 3.75 1.38 -0.99
N THR A 8 3.73 0.81 -2.18
CA THR A 8 4.69 -0.23 -2.55
C THR A 8 5.13 -0.04 -3.99
N ASN A 9 6.39 -0.38 -4.26
CA ASN A 9 6.91 -0.40 -5.63
C ASN A 9 7.04 -1.81 -6.18
N ASP A 10 6.61 -2.80 -5.44
CA ASP A 10 6.70 -4.20 -5.85
C ASP A 10 5.37 -4.66 -6.43
N GLN A 11 5.38 -5.05 -7.71
CA GLN A 11 4.16 -5.44 -8.39
C GLN A 11 3.49 -6.66 -7.75
N GLU A 12 4.28 -7.63 -7.33
CA GLU A 12 3.72 -8.81 -6.69
C GLU A 12 3.01 -8.46 -5.39
N THR A 13 3.63 -7.60 -4.60
CA THR A 13 3.02 -7.12 -3.36
C THR A 13 1.74 -6.38 -3.64
N ALA A 14 1.74 -5.50 -4.65
CA ALA A 14 0.56 -4.75 -5.04
C ALA A 14 -0.58 -5.68 -5.46
N ASN A 15 -0.28 -6.69 -6.27
CA ASN A 15 -1.28 -7.66 -6.70
C ASN A 15 -1.85 -8.43 -5.52
N ARG A 16 -1.01 -8.81 -4.58
CA ARG A 16 -1.45 -9.53 -3.38
C ARG A 16 -2.36 -8.65 -2.53
N MET A 17 -2.01 -7.38 -2.39
CA MET A 17 -2.84 -6.44 -1.64
C MET A 17 -4.21 -6.26 -2.28
N LEU A 18 -4.26 -6.21 -3.61
CA LEU A 18 -5.53 -6.13 -4.33
C LEU A 18 -6.39 -7.36 -4.08
N LYS A 19 -5.77 -8.55 -4.05
CA LYS A 19 -6.49 -9.78 -3.74
C LYS A 19 -7.01 -9.79 -2.32
N ASP A 20 -6.29 -9.19 -1.40
CA ASP A 20 -6.66 -9.12 0.00
C ASP A 20 -7.75 -8.09 0.28
N GLY A 21 -8.15 -7.34 -0.73
CA GLY A 21 -9.24 -6.38 -0.58
C GLY A 21 -8.79 -4.95 -0.38
N CYS A 22 -7.50 -4.66 -0.55
CA CYS A 22 -7.01 -3.29 -0.47
C CYS A 22 -7.52 -2.48 -1.67
N LYS A 23 -7.84 -1.23 -1.43
CA LYS A 23 -8.27 -0.33 -2.50
C LYS A 23 -7.10 0.48 -3.01
N LEU A 24 -6.86 0.39 -4.29
CA LEU A 24 -5.85 1.20 -4.95
C LEU A 24 -6.36 2.64 -5.05
N TYR A 25 -5.59 3.56 -4.48
CA TYR A 25 -5.91 4.97 -4.52
C TYR A 25 -5.41 5.61 -5.82
N CYS A 26 -4.12 5.45 -6.09
CA CYS A 26 -3.51 5.96 -7.31
C CYS A 26 -2.13 5.33 -7.50
N ILE A 27 -1.52 5.61 -8.64
CA ILE A 27 -0.12 5.27 -8.90
C ILE A 27 0.62 6.60 -9.01
N ASP A 28 1.67 6.77 -8.20
CA ASP A 28 2.39 8.04 -8.18
C ASP A 28 3.34 8.17 -9.38
N GLN A 29 4.06 9.31 -9.45
CA GLN A 29 4.96 9.59 -10.56
C GLN A 29 6.12 8.62 -10.65
N ALA A 30 6.50 8.04 -9.54
CA ALA A 30 7.58 7.05 -9.49
C ALA A 30 7.06 5.63 -9.75
N LYS A 31 5.81 5.50 -10.18
CA LYS A 31 5.14 4.23 -10.46
C LYS A 31 4.98 3.35 -9.21
N ASN A 32 4.89 3.97 -8.06
CA ASN A 32 4.54 3.27 -6.83
C ASN A 32 3.03 3.14 -6.73
N TRP A 33 2.57 1.97 -6.30
CA TRP A 33 1.13 1.76 -6.06
C TRP A 33 0.78 2.30 -4.69
N VAL A 34 -0.21 3.17 -4.64
CA VAL A 34 -0.67 3.81 -3.40
C VAL A 34 -2.04 3.26 -3.06
N PHE A 35 -2.15 2.63 -1.91
CA PHE A 35 -3.39 2.03 -1.43
C PHE A 35 -3.89 2.77 -0.19
N SER A 36 -5.20 2.77 -0.01
CA SER A 36 -5.78 3.25 1.24
C SER A 36 -5.47 2.26 2.35
N ASN A 37 -4.99 2.77 3.49
CA ASN A 37 -4.77 1.92 4.64
C ASN A 37 -6.11 1.62 5.31
N ASN A 38 -6.45 0.34 5.39
CA ASN A 38 -7.67 -0.10 6.03
C ASN A 38 -7.33 -0.78 7.35
N PRO A 39 -7.73 -0.21 8.49
CA PRO A 39 -7.38 -0.80 9.80
C PRO A 39 -8.00 -2.17 10.03
N LYS A 40 -9.01 -2.52 9.25
CA LYS A 40 -9.63 -3.85 9.35
C LYS A 40 -8.83 -4.93 8.63
N LEU A 41 -7.91 -4.55 7.76
CA LEU A 41 -7.07 -5.50 7.05
C LEU A 41 -5.77 -5.72 7.80
N GLN A 42 -5.38 -6.98 7.87
CA GLN A 42 -4.12 -7.34 8.48
C GLN A 42 -3.15 -7.76 7.38
N PHE A 43 -2.02 -7.10 7.34
CA PHE A 43 -0.98 -7.44 6.38
C PHE A 43 -0.04 -8.48 6.98
N SER A 44 0.42 -9.41 6.15
CA SER A 44 1.44 -10.36 6.59
C SER A 44 2.77 -9.64 6.80
N GLU A 45 3.67 -10.27 7.55
CA GLU A 45 4.98 -9.69 7.80
C GLU A 45 5.73 -9.43 6.49
N ASP A 46 5.61 -10.34 5.52
CA ASP A 46 6.27 -10.18 4.23
C ASP A 46 5.78 -8.94 3.50
N VAL A 47 4.49 -8.69 3.53
CA VAL A 47 3.91 -7.51 2.91
C VAL A 47 4.37 -6.25 3.64
N LYS A 48 4.36 -6.27 4.96
CA LYS A 48 4.78 -5.10 5.75
C LYS A 48 6.20 -4.67 5.45
N LYS A 49 7.08 -5.63 5.15
CA LYS A 49 8.47 -5.33 4.84
C LYS A 49 8.65 -4.66 3.49
N LYS A 50 7.67 -4.81 2.60
CA LYS A 50 7.77 -4.31 1.23
C LYS A 50 6.90 -3.09 0.97
N VAL A 51 6.25 -2.57 2.00
CA VAL A 51 5.39 -1.40 1.88
C VAL A 51 5.85 -0.30 2.82
N VAL A 52 5.43 0.91 2.51
CA VAL A 52 5.69 2.08 3.35
C VAL A 52 4.36 2.68 3.74
N PHE A 53 4.18 2.93 5.03
CA PHE A 53 2.98 3.61 5.52
C PHE A 53 3.25 5.10 5.59
N THR A 54 2.37 5.89 5.01
CA THR A 54 2.57 7.33 4.95
C THR A 54 1.24 8.06 5.09
N ASN A 55 1.30 9.27 5.65
CA ASN A 55 0.15 10.18 5.71
C ASN A 55 0.15 11.16 4.55
N ILE A 56 1.25 11.27 3.83
CA ILE A 56 1.46 12.29 2.81
C ILE A 56 1.76 11.60 1.50
N ILE A 57 1.04 11.99 0.46
CA ILE A 57 1.29 11.50 -0.88
C ILE A 57 1.74 12.68 -1.73
N SER A 58 2.95 12.56 -2.27
CA SER A 58 3.48 13.51 -3.24
C SER A 58 3.12 13.01 -4.63
N MET A 59 2.30 13.75 -5.29
CA MET A 59 1.93 13.43 -6.67
C MET A 59 2.37 14.51 -7.62
#